data_5578571d395ab7e99b8b76f331825f7f
#
_entry.id   5578571d395ab7e99b8b76f331825f7f
#
_cell.length_a   1.000
_cell.length_b   1.000
_cell.length_c   1.000
_cell.angle_alpha   90.00
_cell.angle_beta   90.00
_cell.angle_gamma   90.00
#
_symmetry.space_group_name_H-M   'P 1'
#
loop_
_entity.id
_entity.type
_entity.pdbx_description
1 polymer ?
#
loop_
_entity_poly.entity_id
_entity_poly.type
_entity_poly.pdbx_seq_one_letter_code
_entity_poly.pdbx_strand_id
1 'polypeptide(L)'
;KMPVLVVAGSDDMIRECHTRQIARSLPNARIRLLEGTHFIAAENPDAFNQCVASFLEQTQGGELAQMSRVWGSRRAGRLEKEKIRRAAVLVPLIQKGGEYHVVFEVRAGSLKTQPGEICFPGGAVERDETPKQAAIREAMEELLISRRQIRVIAPLDVLEAPGAMEISPFLGALQGYRWSYSEAEVDHTFSVPLRWFAEHEPERYETELVTVPEETFPFEDVPGGRDYRWRRGHYDVYFYRREEGIIWGMTAKILRSLAEMYREDILLK
;
A
#
# COMPACT_ATOMS: atom_id res chain seq x y z
N LYS A 1 17.98 -40.94 21.98
CA LYS A 1 18.48 -40.22 20.79
C LYS A 1 17.30 -39.75 19.96
N MET A 2 17.28 -38.48 19.58
CA MET A 2 16.17 -37.85 18.86
C MET A 2 16.04 -38.45 17.45
N PRO A 3 14.84 -38.82 16.98
CA PRO A 3 14.64 -39.26 15.61
C PRO A 3 14.86 -38.12 14.63
N VAL A 4 15.39 -38.44 13.46
CA VAL A 4 15.73 -37.46 12.40
C VAL A 4 15.06 -37.88 11.09
N LEU A 5 14.41 -36.94 10.41
CA LEU A 5 13.92 -37.11 9.05
C LEU A 5 14.82 -36.32 8.07
N VAL A 6 15.31 -37.02 7.06
CA VAL A 6 16.04 -36.42 5.94
C VAL A 6 15.13 -36.48 4.72
N VAL A 7 14.76 -35.32 4.18
CA VAL A 7 13.91 -35.20 2.99
C VAL A 7 14.72 -34.57 1.86
N ALA A 8 14.59 -35.08 0.66
CA ALA A 8 15.18 -34.51 -0.55
C ALA A 8 14.27 -34.70 -1.76
N GLY A 9 14.42 -33.86 -2.77
CA GLY A 9 13.76 -34.03 -4.05
C GLY A 9 14.40 -35.14 -4.90
N SER A 10 13.64 -35.77 -5.79
CA SER A 10 14.15 -36.78 -6.75
C SER A 10 15.12 -36.16 -7.75
N ASP A 11 14.94 -34.89 -8.10
CA ASP A 11 15.76 -34.10 -9.03
C ASP A 11 16.57 -33.02 -8.30
N ASP A 12 16.98 -33.33 -7.05
CA ASP A 12 17.78 -32.43 -6.23
C ASP A 12 19.18 -32.21 -6.80
N MET A 13 19.70 -30.98 -6.70
CA MET A 13 21.11 -30.67 -7.04
C MET A 13 22.11 -31.45 -6.18
N ILE A 14 21.68 -31.89 -4.98
CA ILE A 14 22.47 -32.78 -4.13
C ILE A 14 22.17 -34.20 -4.56
N ARG A 15 23.21 -34.91 -5.04
CA ARG A 15 23.07 -36.30 -5.50
C ARG A 15 22.52 -37.19 -4.38
N GLU A 16 21.57 -38.06 -4.74
CA GLU A 16 20.89 -38.98 -3.79
C GLU A 16 21.89 -39.76 -2.91
N CYS A 17 23.06 -40.17 -3.46
CA CYS A 17 24.06 -40.86 -2.69
C CYS A 17 24.62 -40.06 -1.51
N HIS A 18 24.73 -38.72 -1.66
CA HIS A 18 25.16 -37.84 -0.57
C HIS A 18 24.02 -37.69 0.48
N THR A 19 22.76 -37.54 0.05
CA THR A 19 21.59 -37.50 0.95
C THR A 19 21.50 -38.78 1.76
N ARG A 20 21.72 -39.95 1.12
CA ARG A 20 21.76 -41.26 1.82
C ARG A 20 22.97 -41.36 2.76
N GLN A 21 24.10 -40.80 2.43
CA GLN A 21 25.27 -40.74 3.29
C GLN A 21 24.99 -39.89 4.54
N ILE A 22 24.36 -38.75 4.40
CA ILE A 22 23.92 -37.90 5.52
C ILE A 22 23.01 -38.71 6.45
N ALA A 23 21.97 -39.33 5.89
CA ALA A 23 21.05 -40.14 6.68
C ALA A 23 21.74 -41.28 7.42
N ARG A 24 22.72 -41.97 6.82
CA ARG A 24 23.51 -43.04 7.46
C ARG A 24 24.42 -42.53 8.56
N SER A 25 24.89 -41.30 8.51
CA SER A 25 25.78 -40.72 9.54
C SER A 25 24.99 -40.26 10.79
N LEU A 26 23.65 -40.20 10.71
CA LEU A 26 22.78 -39.75 11.79
C LEU A 26 22.12 -40.95 12.47
N PRO A 27 22.23 -41.07 13.79
CA PRO A 27 21.52 -42.15 14.53
C PRO A 27 20.01 -41.91 14.49
N ASN A 28 19.25 -42.96 14.17
CA ASN A 28 17.78 -42.92 14.07
C ASN A 28 17.25 -42.03 12.94
N ALA A 29 18.01 -41.83 11.85
CA ALA A 29 17.55 -41.11 10.69
C ALA A 29 16.66 -41.99 9.79
N ARG A 30 15.61 -41.35 9.27
CA ARG A 30 14.78 -41.87 8.18
C ARG A 30 14.95 -40.95 6.96
N ILE A 31 15.02 -41.56 5.77
CA ILE A 31 15.10 -40.80 4.51
C ILE A 31 13.77 -40.92 3.79
N ARG A 32 13.38 -39.82 3.14
CA ARG A 32 12.29 -39.75 2.17
C ARG A 32 12.75 -38.95 0.95
N LEU A 33 12.52 -39.52 -0.23
CA LEU A 33 12.68 -38.84 -1.50
C LEU A 33 11.28 -38.52 -2.02
N LEU A 34 11.06 -37.27 -2.37
CA LEU A 34 9.79 -36.76 -2.92
C LEU A 34 10.04 -36.27 -4.35
N GLU A 35 9.03 -36.26 -5.17
CA GLU A 35 9.12 -35.74 -6.53
C GLU A 35 9.28 -34.22 -6.51
N GLY A 36 10.38 -33.72 -7.09
CA GLY A 36 10.74 -32.30 -7.16
C GLY A 36 12.23 -32.04 -7.01
N THR A 37 12.59 -30.75 -6.96
CA THR A 37 13.97 -30.28 -6.85
C THR A 37 14.42 -30.05 -5.40
N HIS A 38 15.50 -29.30 -5.21
CA HIS A 38 15.97 -28.86 -3.89
C HIS A 38 14.93 -28.02 -3.12
N PHE A 39 14.00 -27.40 -3.83
CA PHE A 39 12.94 -26.56 -3.28
C PHE A 39 11.63 -27.31 -3.04
N ILE A 40 11.70 -28.63 -2.79
CA ILE A 40 10.57 -29.55 -2.66
C ILE A 40 9.47 -29.06 -1.70
N ALA A 41 9.82 -28.36 -0.63
CA ALA A 41 8.86 -27.80 0.31
C ALA A 41 7.97 -26.70 -0.29
N ALA A 42 8.49 -25.99 -1.32
CA ALA A 42 7.74 -24.95 -2.02
C ALA A 42 7.05 -25.50 -3.28
N GLU A 43 7.68 -26.45 -3.97
CA GLU A 43 7.19 -27.03 -5.23
C GLU A 43 6.06 -28.05 -5.00
N ASN A 44 6.17 -28.84 -3.94
CA ASN A 44 5.19 -29.86 -3.59
C ASN A 44 4.88 -29.85 -2.09
N PRO A 45 4.26 -28.78 -1.59
CA PRO A 45 4.02 -28.58 -0.16
C PRO A 45 3.12 -29.65 0.46
N ASP A 46 2.19 -30.20 -0.30
CA ASP A 46 1.28 -31.23 0.21
C ASP A 46 2.01 -32.54 0.48
N ALA A 47 2.83 -33.04 -0.46
CA ALA A 47 3.63 -34.24 -0.26
C ALA A 47 4.70 -34.04 0.83
N PHE A 48 5.33 -32.88 0.90
CA PHE A 48 6.29 -32.55 1.94
C PHE A 48 5.64 -32.55 3.33
N ASN A 49 4.51 -31.85 3.49
CA ASN A 49 3.79 -31.78 4.76
C ASN A 49 3.27 -33.14 5.21
N GLN A 50 2.73 -33.95 4.28
CA GLN A 50 2.27 -35.31 4.58
C GLN A 50 3.44 -36.20 5.03
N CYS A 51 4.59 -36.09 4.40
CA CYS A 51 5.80 -36.83 4.78
C CYS A 51 6.25 -36.48 6.20
N VAL A 52 6.31 -35.17 6.52
CA VAL A 52 6.67 -34.67 7.85
C VAL A 52 5.63 -35.10 8.90
N ALA A 53 4.35 -34.95 8.62
CA ALA A 53 3.27 -35.36 9.53
C ALA A 53 3.36 -36.86 9.86
N SER A 54 3.51 -37.71 8.84
CA SER A 54 3.65 -39.19 9.04
C SER A 54 4.88 -39.55 9.87
N PHE A 55 6.01 -38.84 9.69
CA PHE A 55 7.20 -39.05 10.52
C PHE A 55 6.95 -38.68 11.98
N LEU A 56 6.34 -37.53 12.23
CA LEU A 56 6.02 -37.06 13.59
C LEU A 56 5.02 -37.99 14.30
N GLU A 57 4.02 -38.53 13.61
CA GLU A 57 3.06 -39.50 14.14
C GLU A 57 3.73 -40.83 14.56
N GLN A 58 4.73 -41.29 13.79
CA GLN A 58 5.47 -42.51 14.05
C GLN A 58 6.52 -42.40 15.16
N THR A 59 6.96 -41.17 15.47
CA THR A 59 8.06 -40.94 16.42
C THR A 59 7.63 -40.56 17.83
N GLN A 60 6.41 -40.42 18.08
CA GLN A 60 5.63 -40.27 19.33
C GLN A 60 4.61 -39.14 19.23
N GLY A 61 3.41 -39.37 19.80
CA GLY A 61 2.29 -38.44 19.80
C GLY A 61 2.48 -37.18 20.66
N GLY A 62 3.57 -36.42 20.42
CA GLY A 62 3.87 -35.19 21.13
C GLY A 62 3.23 -33.96 20.47
N GLU A 63 3.43 -32.80 21.08
CA GLU A 63 2.91 -31.48 20.62
C GLU A 63 3.23 -31.19 19.16
N LEU A 64 4.41 -31.60 18.65
CA LEU A 64 4.82 -31.38 17.24
C LEU A 64 3.91 -32.12 16.24
N ALA A 65 3.51 -33.35 16.55
CA ALA A 65 2.58 -34.10 15.70
C ALA A 65 1.17 -33.47 15.72
N GLN A 66 0.77 -32.93 16.86
CA GLN A 66 -0.48 -32.19 16.98
C GLN A 66 -0.41 -30.85 16.23
N MET A 67 0.69 -30.09 16.35
CA MET A 67 0.94 -28.86 15.60
C MET A 67 0.92 -29.12 14.09
N SER A 68 1.60 -30.16 13.61
CA SER A 68 1.62 -30.56 12.22
C SER A 68 0.23 -30.89 11.67
N ARG A 69 -0.59 -31.63 12.42
CA ARG A 69 -1.98 -31.96 12.06
C ARG A 69 -2.85 -30.71 11.98
N VAL A 70 -2.74 -29.81 12.95
CA VAL A 70 -3.61 -28.63 13.07
C VAL A 70 -3.17 -27.52 12.13
N TRP A 71 -1.85 -27.33 11.95
CA TRP A 71 -1.29 -26.20 11.22
C TRP A 71 -0.70 -26.55 9.85
N GLY A 72 -0.51 -27.84 9.52
CA GLY A 72 0.13 -28.27 8.29
C GLY A 72 -0.57 -27.80 7.00
N SER A 73 -1.90 -27.61 7.05
CA SER A 73 -2.69 -27.08 5.95
C SER A 73 -3.04 -25.58 6.10
N ARG A 74 -2.50 -24.91 7.14
CA ARG A 74 -2.80 -23.51 7.39
C ARG A 74 -2.18 -22.62 6.31
N ARG A 75 -3.00 -21.79 5.68
CA ARG A 75 -2.51 -20.70 4.84
C ARG A 75 -1.94 -19.58 5.73
N ALA A 76 -0.74 -19.11 5.39
CA ALA A 76 -0.14 -17.99 6.08
C ALA A 76 -1.02 -16.73 5.95
N GLY A 77 -1.28 -16.07 7.07
CA GLY A 77 -1.92 -14.76 7.13
C GLY A 77 -0.90 -13.66 7.45
N ARG A 78 -1.35 -12.42 7.53
CA ARG A 78 -0.55 -11.33 8.09
C ARG A 78 -0.62 -11.38 9.62
N LEU A 79 0.52 -11.22 10.30
CA LEU A 79 0.59 -11.22 11.77
C LEU A 79 -0.21 -10.07 12.39
N GLU A 80 -0.09 -8.91 11.79
CA GLU A 80 -0.81 -7.71 12.19
C GLU A 80 -1.62 -7.22 11.00
N LYS A 81 -2.90 -6.94 11.25
CA LYS A 81 -3.69 -6.12 10.37
C LYS A 81 -3.55 -4.69 10.88
N GLU A 82 -2.54 -3.97 10.44
CA GLU A 82 -2.59 -2.52 10.58
C GLU A 82 -3.95 -2.06 10.09
N LYS A 83 -4.62 -1.24 10.88
CA LYS A 83 -5.85 -0.59 10.44
C LYS A 83 -5.46 0.40 9.36
N ILE A 84 -5.45 -0.05 8.11
CA ILE A 84 -5.24 0.84 6.97
C ILE A 84 -6.36 1.87 7.00
N ARG A 85 -6.01 3.13 7.17
CA ARG A 85 -6.94 4.25 7.01
C ARG A 85 -7.15 4.45 5.53
N ARG A 86 -8.41 4.38 5.10
CA ARG A 86 -8.77 4.57 3.70
C ARG A 86 -9.39 5.94 3.51
N ALA A 87 -8.90 6.64 2.52
CA ALA A 87 -9.45 7.90 2.05
C ALA A 87 -9.71 7.83 0.54
N ALA A 88 -10.56 8.69 0.06
CA ALA A 88 -10.81 8.82 -1.36
C ALA A 88 -10.95 10.28 -1.75
N VAL A 89 -10.44 10.65 -2.91
CA VAL A 89 -10.50 12.02 -3.43
C VAL A 89 -11.06 12.03 -4.85
N LEU A 90 -11.79 13.07 -5.18
CA LEU A 90 -12.15 13.39 -6.56
C LEU A 90 -11.11 14.36 -7.12
N VAL A 91 -10.50 14.05 -8.25
CA VAL A 91 -9.70 14.97 -9.05
C VAL A 91 -10.62 15.66 -10.06
N PRO A 92 -11.13 16.86 -9.75
CA PRO A 92 -12.21 17.44 -10.55
C PRO A 92 -11.67 18.18 -11.74
N LEU A 93 -12.24 17.93 -12.91
CA LEU A 93 -11.98 18.66 -14.15
C LEU A 93 -13.16 19.55 -14.50
N ILE A 94 -12.86 20.78 -14.93
CA ILE A 94 -13.80 21.70 -15.60
C ILE A 94 -13.27 22.04 -16.98
N GLN A 95 -14.17 22.36 -17.90
CA GLN A 95 -13.80 22.95 -19.19
C GLN A 95 -13.82 24.47 -19.11
N LYS A 96 -12.70 25.10 -19.43
CA LYS A 96 -12.56 26.57 -19.42
C LYS A 96 -11.69 26.99 -20.61
N GLY A 97 -12.18 27.92 -21.43
CA GLY A 97 -11.42 28.42 -22.59
C GLY A 97 -11.10 27.36 -23.64
N GLY A 98 -11.84 26.26 -23.72
CA GLY A 98 -11.61 25.17 -24.67
C GLY A 98 -10.65 24.07 -24.17
N GLU A 99 -10.07 24.22 -23.00
CA GLU A 99 -9.18 23.24 -22.37
C GLU A 99 -9.72 22.74 -21.02
N TYR A 100 -9.17 21.63 -20.53
CA TYR A 100 -9.52 21.08 -19.21
C TYR A 100 -8.60 21.65 -18.13
N HIS A 101 -9.23 22.12 -17.06
CA HIS A 101 -8.56 22.59 -15.85
C HIS A 101 -8.85 21.65 -14.70
N VAL A 102 -7.84 21.38 -13.90
CA VAL A 102 -7.98 20.70 -12.60
C VAL A 102 -8.43 21.73 -11.57
N VAL A 103 -9.50 21.43 -10.85
CA VAL A 103 -9.98 22.26 -9.73
C VAL A 103 -9.31 21.79 -8.44
N PHE A 104 -8.90 22.77 -7.64
CA PHE A 104 -8.34 22.60 -6.31
C PHE A 104 -9.17 23.39 -5.31
N GLU A 105 -9.12 22.95 -4.09
CA GLU A 105 -9.58 23.68 -2.92
C GLU A 105 -8.42 24.00 -2.00
N VAL A 106 -8.55 25.09 -1.26
CA VAL A 106 -7.67 25.47 -0.15
C VAL A 106 -8.44 25.21 1.13
N ARG A 107 -7.89 24.41 2.00
CA ARG A 107 -8.52 24.04 3.26
C ARG A 107 -8.71 25.25 4.17
N ALA A 108 -9.87 25.37 4.81
CA ALA A 108 -10.16 26.47 5.71
C ALA A 108 -9.14 26.56 6.85
N GLY A 109 -8.72 27.77 7.18
CA GLY A 109 -7.74 28.04 8.23
C GLY A 109 -8.20 27.65 9.65
N SER A 110 -9.50 27.44 9.84
CA SER A 110 -10.13 26.99 11.10
C SER A 110 -10.01 25.48 11.35
N LEU A 111 -9.62 24.70 10.35
CA LEU A 111 -9.51 23.25 10.47
C LEU A 111 -8.34 22.85 11.38
N LYS A 112 -8.54 21.78 12.16
CA LYS A 112 -7.50 21.21 13.05
C LYS A 112 -6.40 20.48 12.30
N THR A 113 -6.70 19.99 11.09
CA THR A 113 -5.78 19.16 10.30
C THR A 113 -5.52 19.86 8.98
N GLN A 114 -4.23 20.12 8.68
CA GLN A 114 -3.75 20.65 7.41
C GLN A 114 -4.45 21.97 6.97
N PRO A 115 -4.64 22.97 7.86
CA PRO A 115 -5.25 24.24 7.47
C PRO A 115 -4.42 24.95 6.40
N GLY A 116 -5.09 25.54 5.39
CA GLY A 116 -4.46 26.27 4.30
C GLY A 116 -3.75 25.42 3.25
N GLU A 117 -3.79 24.10 3.36
CA GLU A 117 -3.23 23.23 2.32
C GLU A 117 -4.12 23.18 1.07
N ILE A 118 -3.46 23.10 -0.09
CA ILE A 118 -4.14 22.90 -1.37
C ILE A 118 -4.34 21.40 -1.59
N CYS A 119 -5.59 20.99 -1.79
CA CYS A 119 -5.94 19.59 -1.98
C CYS A 119 -7.03 19.38 -3.03
N PHE A 120 -7.37 18.14 -3.24
CA PHE A 120 -8.58 17.73 -3.93
C PHE A 120 -9.70 17.50 -2.93
N PRO A 121 -10.97 17.75 -3.30
CA PRO A 121 -12.09 17.37 -2.47
C PRO A 121 -12.05 15.88 -2.16
N GLY A 122 -12.19 15.54 -0.87
CA GLY A 122 -12.11 14.17 -0.42
C GLY A 122 -11.90 14.00 1.06
N GLY A 123 -12.10 12.76 1.52
CA GLY A 123 -12.02 12.42 2.93
C GLY A 123 -11.98 10.93 3.21
N ALA A 124 -12.27 10.56 4.44
CA ALA A 124 -12.25 9.18 4.89
C ALA A 124 -13.35 8.35 4.23
N VAL A 125 -13.02 7.11 3.86
CA VAL A 125 -14.01 6.14 3.41
C VAL A 125 -14.75 5.58 4.63
N GLU A 126 -16.04 5.81 4.71
CA GLU A 126 -16.91 5.32 5.77
C GLU A 126 -17.18 3.82 5.65
N ARG A 127 -17.74 3.23 6.73
CA ARG A 127 -17.87 1.77 6.87
C ARG A 127 -18.67 1.11 5.74
N ASP A 128 -19.71 1.77 5.29
CA ASP A 128 -20.72 1.19 4.39
C ASP A 128 -20.67 1.79 2.98
N GLU A 129 -19.55 2.44 2.62
CA GLU A 129 -19.36 3.03 1.30
C GLU A 129 -18.11 2.50 0.59
N THR A 130 -18.14 2.57 -0.73
CA THR A 130 -16.95 2.33 -1.57
C THR A 130 -16.11 3.61 -1.67
N PRO A 131 -14.79 3.50 -1.96
CA PRO A 131 -13.95 4.69 -2.17
C PRO A 131 -14.52 5.68 -3.20
N LYS A 132 -15.13 5.16 -4.27
CA LYS A 132 -15.80 5.99 -5.28
C LYS A 132 -16.99 6.78 -4.71
N GLN A 133 -17.76 6.16 -3.83
CA GLN A 133 -18.89 6.84 -3.18
C GLN A 133 -18.41 7.92 -2.22
N ALA A 134 -17.35 7.63 -1.44
CA ALA A 134 -16.71 8.61 -0.56
C ALA A 134 -16.23 9.84 -1.33
N ALA A 135 -15.43 9.64 -2.40
CA ALA A 135 -14.94 10.74 -3.23
C ALA A 135 -16.06 11.62 -3.81
N ILE A 136 -17.18 11.00 -4.18
CA ILE A 136 -18.36 11.75 -4.69
C ILE A 136 -19.06 12.49 -3.56
N ARG A 137 -19.29 11.87 -2.40
CA ARG A 137 -19.95 12.47 -1.24
C ARG A 137 -19.18 13.69 -0.76
N GLU A 138 -17.88 13.54 -0.51
CA GLU A 138 -17.00 14.63 -0.08
C GLU A 138 -17.00 15.79 -1.09
N ALA A 139 -16.85 15.49 -2.39
CA ALA A 139 -16.92 16.53 -3.41
C ALA A 139 -18.27 17.26 -3.46
N MET A 140 -19.39 16.58 -3.15
CA MET A 140 -20.70 17.25 -3.05
C MET A 140 -20.79 18.15 -1.82
N GLU A 141 -20.23 17.73 -0.70
CA GLU A 141 -20.22 18.44 0.57
C GLU A 141 -19.30 19.66 0.53
N GLU A 142 -18.06 19.48 0.07
CA GLU A 142 -17.03 20.53 0.04
C GLU A 142 -17.27 21.56 -1.08
N LEU A 143 -17.65 21.12 -2.29
CA LEU A 143 -17.89 22.02 -3.42
C LEU A 143 -19.35 22.50 -3.55
N LEU A 144 -20.25 22.07 -2.66
CA LEU A 144 -21.68 22.37 -2.67
C LEU A 144 -22.33 22.10 -4.03
N ILE A 145 -22.06 20.95 -4.62
CA ILE A 145 -22.56 20.49 -5.91
C ILE A 145 -23.45 19.26 -5.76
N SER A 146 -24.33 19.06 -6.71
CA SER A 146 -25.20 17.88 -6.74
C SER A 146 -24.51 16.69 -7.43
N ARG A 147 -24.93 15.47 -7.09
CA ARG A 147 -24.45 14.24 -7.74
C ARG A 147 -24.53 14.27 -9.27
N ARG A 148 -25.54 14.94 -9.82
CA ARG A 148 -25.77 15.04 -11.28
C ARG A 148 -24.70 15.87 -11.99
N GLN A 149 -24.02 16.75 -11.30
CA GLN A 149 -22.94 17.58 -11.82
C GLN A 149 -21.60 16.82 -11.89
N ILE A 150 -21.49 15.65 -11.25
CA ILE A 150 -20.26 14.86 -11.20
C ILE A 150 -20.35 13.67 -12.17
N ARG A 151 -19.52 13.69 -13.21
CA ARG A 151 -19.30 12.53 -14.08
C ARG A 151 -17.93 11.93 -13.78
N VAL A 152 -17.88 10.83 -13.04
CA VAL A 152 -16.63 10.10 -12.82
C VAL A 152 -16.18 9.49 -14.16
N ILE A 153 -14.94 9.77 -14.55
CA ILE A 153 -14.31 9.35 -15.80
C ILE A 153 -13.58 8.02 -15.60
N ALA A 154 -12.65 7.97 -14.62
CA ALA A 154 -11.83 6.79 -14.35
C ALA A 154 -11.37 6.76 -12.89
N PRO A 155 -11.08 5.58 -12.31
CA PRO A 155 -10.20 5.49 -11.16
C PRO A 155 -8.76 5.85 -11.61
N LEU A 156 -7.99 6.44 -10.72
CA LEU A 156 -6.55 6.63 -10.87
C LEU A 156 -5.81 5.64 -9.95
N ASP A 157 -4.49 5.60 -10.05
CA ASP A 157 -3.68 4.71 -9.24
C ASP A 157 -3.80 5.04 -7.75
N VAL A 158 -3.94 3.99 -6.95
CA VAL A 158 -4.06 4.12 -5.50
C VAL A 158 -2.72 4.56 -4.92
N LEU A 159 -2.75 5.60 -4.09
CA LEU A 159 -1.59 6.10 -3.39
C LEU A 159 -1.49 5.47 -1.99
N GLU A 160 -0.44 4.70 -1.76
CA GLU A 160 -0.04 4.28 -0.42
C GLU A 160 0.81 5.39 0.21
N ALA A 161 0.32 5.95 1.31
CA ALA A 161 0.98 7.04 2.03
C ALA A 161 1.53 6.55 3.39
N PRO A 162 2.55 7.22 3.96
CA PRO A 162 3.07 6.89 5.28
C PRO A 162 1.98 6.83 6.36
N GLY A 163 2.17 5.97 7.36
CA GLY A 163 1.23 5.81 8.47
C GLY A 163 0.03 4.94 8.14
N ALA A 164 0.21 3.92 7.29
CA ALA A 164 -0.82 2.95 6.90
C ALA A 164 -2.08 3.65 6.34
N MET A 165 -1.88 4.58 5.42
CA MET A 165 -2.94 5.30 4.73
C MET A 165 -2.98 4.91 3.25
N GLU A 166 -4.17 4.60 2.74
CA GLU A 166 -4.47 4.31 1.34
C GLU A 166 -5.43 5.38 0.81
N ILE A 167 -5.04 6.05 -0.27
CA ILE A 167 -5.87 7.07 -0.91
C ILE A 167 -6.25 6.58 -2.30
N SER A 168 -7.55 6.52 -2.57
CA SER A 168 -8.12 6.14 -3.86
C SER A 168 -8.58 7.38 -4.63
N PRO A 169 -7.82 7.87 -5.62
CA PRO A 169 -8.22 9.03 -6.42
C PRO A 169 -9.13 8.62 -7.58
N PHE A 170 -10.07 9.49 -7.91
CA PHE A 170 -10.98 9.33 -9.06
C PHE A 170 -10.95 10.59 -9.92
N LEU A 171 -10.70 10.44 -11.19
CA LEU A 171 -10.84 11.53 -12.16
C LEU A 171 -12.32 11.77 -12.45
N GLY A 172 -12.80 13.01 -12.32
CA GLY A 172 -14.19 13.37 -12.56
C GLY A 172 -14.35 14.69 -13.29
N ALA A 173 -15.32 14.79 -14.18
CA ALA A 173 -15.69 16.05 -14.82
C ALA A 173 -16.88 16.68 -14.08
N LEU A 174 -16.75 17.97 -13.77
CA LEU A 174 -17.81 18.77 -13.16
C LEU A 174 -18.57 19.53 -14.25
N GLN A 175 -19.89 19.39 -14.25
CA GLN A 175 -20.78 20.09 -15.18
C GLN A 175 -21.44 21.28 -14.50
N GLY A 176 -21.28 22.48 -15.09
CA GLY A 176 -21.93 23.68 -14.56
C GLY A 176 -21.46 24.10 -13.16
N TYR A 177 -20.23 23.78 -12.80
CA TYR A 177 -19.63 24.23 -11.55
C TYR A 177 -19.49 25.73 -11.51
N ARG A 178 -19.95 26.38 -10.44
CA ARG A 178 -20.03 27.84 -10.29
C ARG A 178 -19.16 28.38 -9.16
N TRP A 179 -18.07 27.68 -8.82
CA TRP A 179 -17.12 28.05 -7.76
C TRP A 179 -17.76 28.12 -6.37
N SER A 180 -18.81 27.33 -6.16
CA SER A 180 -19.40 27.13 -4.84
C SER A 180 -18.53 26.26 -3.96
N TYR A 181 -18.50 26.51 -2.66
CA TYR A 181 -17.79 25.68 -1.69
C TYR A 181 -18.35 25.88 -0.28
N SER A 182 -18.09 24.93 0.60
CA SER A 182 -18.46 24.97 2.02
C SER A 182 -17.44 25.83 2.78
N GLU A 183 -17.80 27.02 3.22
CA GLU A 183 -16.91 27.90 3.99
C GLU A 183 -16.45 27.31 5.33
N ALA A 184 -17.12 26.26 5.81
CA ALA A 184 -16.72 25.55 7.02
C ALA A 184 -15.45 24.71 6.82
N GLU A 185 -15.20 24.22 5.58
CA GLU A 185 -14.12 23.29 5.25
C GLU A 185 -13.14 23.83 4.21
N VAL A 186 -13.61 24.73 3.35
CA VAL A 186 -12.86 25.28 2.23
C VAL A 186 -12.78 26.80 2.34
N ASP A 187 -11.60 27.37 2.22
CA ASP A 187 -11.37 28.82 2.19
C ASP A 187 -11.74 29.40 0.82
N HIS A 188 -11.22 28.80 -0.24
CA HIS A 188 -11.55 29.13 -1.62
C HIS A 188 -11.19 27.99 -2.57
N THR A 189 -11.66 28.10 -3.82
CA THR A 189 -11.33 27.16 -4.89
C THR A 189 -10.72 27.89 -6.08
N PHE A 190 -9.81 27.21 -6.78
CA PHE A 190 -9.20 27.72 -8.01
C PHE A 190 -8.97 26.61 -9.02
N SER A 191 -8.50 26.93 -10.22
CA SER A 191 -8.20 25.91 -11.22
C SER A 191 -6.94 26.21 -12.01
N VAL A 192 -6.23 25.13 -12.38
CA VAL A 192 -5.01 25.18 -13.20
C VAL A 192 -5.23 24.31 -14.44
N PRO A 193 -4.79 24.74 -15.63
CA PRO A 193 -4.86 23.92 -16.84
C PRO A 193 -4.17 22.56 -16.60
N LEU A 194 -4.83 21.45 -16.95
CA LEU A 194 -4.24 20.12 -16.84
C LEU A 194 -2.97 20.01 -17.71
N ARG A 195 -2.98 20.66 -18.88
CA ARG A 195 -1.83 20.72 -19.79
C ARG A 195 -0.59 21.31 -19.11
N TRP A 196 -0.77 22.32 -18.24
CA TRP A 196 0.35 22.92 -17.53
C TRP A 196 1.14 21.88 -16.72
N PHE A 197 0.45 20.99 -16.02
CA PHE A 197 1.11 19.92 -15.23
C PHE A 197 1.82 18.89 -16.13
N ALA A 198 1.30 18.64 -17.32
CA ALA A 198 1.95 17.76 -18.30
C ALA A 198 3.22 18.39 -18.91
N GLU A 199 3.33 19.71 -18.93
CA GLU A 199 4.46 20.47 -19.49
C GLU A 199 5.49 20.87 -18.42
N HIS A 200 5.17 20.76 -17.12
CA HIS A 200 6.03 21.20 -16.02
C HIS A 200 6.22 20.06 -15.01
N GLU A 201 7.47 19.63 -14.85
CA GLU A 201 7.81 18.63 -13.83
C GLU A 201 7.82 19.27 -12.43
N PRO A 202 7.34 18.56 -11.39
CA PRO A 202 7.43 19.04 -10.02
C PRO A 202 8.86 18.98 -9.50
N GLU A 203 9.20 19.85 -8.57
CA GLU A 203 10.40 19.69 -7.76
C GLU A 203 10.25 18.42 -6.89
N ARG A 204 11.30 17.60 -6.82
CA ARG A 204 11.33 16.36 -6.05
C ARG A 204 12.30 16.49 -4.88
N TYR A 205 11.83 16.14 -3.71
CA TYR A 205 12.63 16.05 -2.48
C TYR A 205 12.47 14.68 -1.85
N GLU A 206 13.57 14.08 -1.44
CA GLU A 206 13.55 12.83 -0.67
C GLU A 206 13.39 13.14 0.82
N THR A 207 12.54 12.40 1.49
CA THR A 207 12.26 12.52 2.93
C THR A 207 12.49 11.20 3.62
N GLU A 208 13.10 11.21 4.82
CA GLU A 208 13.29 10.03 5.64
C GLU A 208 12.06 9.72 6.50
N LEU A 209 11.74 8.44 6.59
CA LEU A 209 10.84 7.87 7.59
C LEU A 209 11.67 7.24 8.69
N VAL A 210 11.53 7.73 9.90
CA VAL A 210 12.26 7.25 11.06
C VAL A 210 11.32 6.66 12.09
N THR A 211 11.74 5.58 12.75
CA THR A 211 11.04 5.05 13.91
C THR A 211 11.44 5.86 15.14
N VAL A 212 10.47 6.45 15.81
CA VAL A 212 10.65 7.16 17.06
C VAL A 212 9.89 6.39 18.14
N PRO A 213 10.57 5.56 18.95
CA PRO A 213 9.94 4.88 20.07
C PRO A 213 9.40 5.88 21.09
N GLU A 214 8.34 5.51 21.79
CA GLU A 214 7.84 6.29 22.93
C GLU A 214 8.81 6.30 24.12
N GLU A 215 8.63 7.25 25.05
CA GLU A 215 9.53 7.43 26.20
C GLU A 215 9.60 6.19 27.09
N THR A 216 8.54 5.43 27.19
CA THR A 216 8.42 4.20 28.00
C THR A 216 8.98 2.95 27.33
N PHE A 217 9.56 3.09 26.12
CA PHE A 217 10.13 1.95 25.41
C PHE A 217 11.32 1.36 26.17
N PRO A 218 11.36 0.03 26.40
CA PRO A 218 12.38 -0.62 27.23
C PRO A 218 13.71 -0.76 26.45
N PHE A 219 14.45 0.32 26.31
CA PHE A 219 15.72 0.34 25.58
C PHE A 219 16.77 -0.58 26.20
N GLU A 220 16.69 -0.85 27.51
CA GLU A 220 17.58 -1.76 28.23
C GLU A 220 17.48 -3.21 27.76
N ASP A 221 16.32 -3.61 27.24
CA ASP A 221 16.06 -4.96 26.72
C ASP A 221 16.47 -5.13 25.25
N VAL A 222 16.89 -4.04 24.60
CA VAL A 222 17.26 -4.05 23.17
C VAL A 222 18.79 -4.02 23.02
N PRO A 223 19.39 -4.92 22.21
CA PRO A 223 20.82 -4.86 21.93
C PRO A 223 21.24 -3.51 21.35
N GLY A 224 22.16 -2.82 22.01
CA GLY A 224 22.59 -1.46 21.66
C GLY A 224 21.80 -0.36 22.36
N GLY A 225 20.77 -0.69 23.12
CA GLY A 225 20.03 0.26 23.94
C GLY A 225 19.47 1.44 23.13
N ARG A 226 19.68 2.67 23.63
CA ARG A 226 19.25 3.91 22.94
C ARG A 226 19.99 4.17 21.63
N ASP A 227 21.14 3.53 21.40
CA ASP A 227 21.93 3.64 20.16
C ASP A 227 21.50 2.60 19.11
N TYR A 228 20.43 1.84 19.34
CA TYR A 228 19.90 0.88 18.37
C TYR A 228 19.57 1.56 17.05
N ARG A 229 20.16 1.05 15.96
CA ARG A 229 19.98 1.63 14.63
C ARG A 229 18.69 1.10 14.00
N TRP A 230 17.60 1.84 14.19
CA TRP A 230 16.33 1.59 13.52
C TRP A 230 16.48 1.67 12.01
N ARG A 231 15.74 0.82 11.30
CA ARG A 231 15.65 0.93 9.85
C ARG A 231 14.99 2.25 9.49
N ARG A 232 15.55 2.92 8.47
CA ARG A 232 14.98 4.13 7.90
C ARG A 232 14.33 3.79 6.58
N GLY A 233 13.18 4.36 6.30
CA GLY A 233 12.52 4.35 5.01
C GLY A 233 12.75 5.69 4.31
N HIS A 234 12.56 5.73 3.00
CA HIS A 234 12.63 6.95 2.20
C HIS A 234 11.39 7.04 1.34
N TYR A 235 10.90 8.25 1.11
CA TYR A 235 9.85 8.52 0.15
C TYR A 235 9.99 9.90 -0.47
N ASP A 236 9.50 10.03 -1.70
CA ASP A 236 9.55 11.27 -2.44
C ASP A 236 8.38 12.18 -2.09
N VAL A 237 8.67 13.45 -1.91
CA VAL A 237 7.71 14.54 -1.77
C VAL A 237 7.87 15.47 -2.97
N TYR A 238 6.78 15.77 -3.65
CA TYR A 238 6.74 16.60 -4.84
C TYR A 238 6.11 17.96 -4.55
N PHE A 239 6.58 19.00 -5.28
CA PHE A 239 6.11 20.38 -5.15
C PHE A 239 5.90 21.00 -6.51
N TYR A 240 4.70 21.49 -6.78
CA TYR A 240 4.41 22.40 -7.86
C TYR A 240 4.24 23.81 -7.29
N ARG A 241 5.09 24.75 -7.73
CA ARG A 241 5.03 26.16 -7.30
C ARG A 241 4.26 26.97 -8.32
N ARG A 242 3.21 27.59 -7.85
CA ARG A 242 2.32 28.42 -8.68
C ARG A 242 2.02 29.75 -8.00
N GLU A 243 1.48 30.71 -8.77
CA GLU A 243 1.00 31.97 -8.21
C GLU A 243 -0.16 31.78 -7.23
N GLU A 244 -1.03 30.80 -7.53
CA GLU A 244 -2.17 30.46 -6.70
C GLU A 244 -1.77 29.75 -5.38
N GLY A 245 -0.54 29.25 -5.27
CA GLY A 245 0.00 28.62 -4.08
C GLY A 245 0.91 27.42 -4.38
N ILE A 246 1.27 26.72 -3.33
CA ILE A 246 2.16 25.53 -3.41
C ILE A 246 1.33 24.27 -3.31
N ILE A 247 1.27 23.49 -4.40
CA ILE A 247 0.66 22.17 -4.41
C ILE A 247 1.76 21.16 -4.09
N TRP A 248 1.62 20.40 -3.01
CA TRP A 248 2.69 19.52 -2.55
C TRP A 248 2.17 18.19 -1.96
N GLY A 249 3.09 17.31 -1.58
CA GLY A 249 2.78 16.09 -0.86
C GLY A 249 1.93 15.10 -1.66
N MET A 250 0.87 14.60 -1.05
CA MET A 250 -0.02 13.59 -1.64
C MET A 250 -0.78 14.13 -2.85
N THR A 251 -1.24 15.37 -2.80
CA THR A 251 -1.92 16.06 -3.90
C THR A 251 -1.00 16.16 -5.12
N ALA A 252 0.23 16.63 -4.93
CA ALA A 252 1.21 16.72 -6.02
C ALA A 252 1.59 15.35 -6.60
N LYS A 253 1.64 14.31 -5.77
CA LYS A 253 1.96 12.94 -6.21
C LYS A 253 0.86 12.35 -7.09
N ILE A 254 -0.40 12.51 -6.71
CA ILE A 254 -1.56 12.12 -7.52
C ILE A 254 -1.57 12.90 -8.84
N LEU A 255 -1.33 14.21 -8.76
CA LEU A 255 -1.34 15.09 -9.92
C LEU A 255 -0.22 14.76 -10.92
N ARG A 256 0.97 14.44 -10.42
CA ARG A 256 2.10 14.00 -11.26
C ARG A 256 1.73 12.74 -12.05
N SER A 257 1.18 11.73 -11.39
CA SER A 257 0.73 10.49 -12.06
C SER A 257 -0.32 10.79 -13.13
N LEU A 258 -1.32 11.64 -12.84
CA LEU A 258 -2.31 12.04 -13.83
C LEU A 258 -1.69 12.80 -15.00
N ALA A 259 -0.72 13.68 -14.74
CA ALA A 259 -0.04 14.47 -15.79
C ALA A 259 0.80 13.58 -16.72
N GLU A 260 1.46 12.57 -16.17
CA GLU A 260 2.18 11.55 -16.94
C GLU A 260 1.22 10.77 -17.86
N MET A 261 0.11 10.26 -17.33
CA MET A 261 -0.93 9.57 -18.11
C MET A 261 -1.52 10.48 -19.19
N TYR A 262 -1.80 11.75 -18.88
CA TYR A 262 -2.35 12.70 -19.84
C TYR A 262 -1.35 13.02 -20.97
N ARG A 263 -0.08 13.13 -20.65
CA ARG A 263 1.00 13.35 -21.63
C ARG A 263 1.12 12.16 -22.58
N GLU A 264 1.18 10.95 -22.04
CA GLU A 264 1.41 9.74 -22.83
C GLU A 264 0.19 9.34 -23.67
N ASP A 265 -1.01 9.43 -23.11
CA ASP A 265 -2.21 8.88 -23.73
C ASP A 265 -2.98 9.89 -24.58
N ILE A 266 -2.84 11.19 -24.33
CA ILE A 266 -3.66 12.22 -24.97
C ILE A 266 -2.83 13.21 -25.78
N LEU A 267 -1.66 13.67 -25.29
CA LEU A 267 -0.87 14.68 -25.99
C LEU A 267 0.10 14.10 -27.03
N LEU A 268 0.59 12.87 -26.82
CA LEU A 268 1.57 12.23 -27.72
C LEU A 268 0.91 11.29 -28.75
N LYS A 269 -0.39 11.10 -28.71
CA LYS A 269 -1.18 10.35 -29.73
C LYS A 269 -1.85 11.32 -30.69
#